data_c3e294d1155d5744332497fa637ed812
#
_entry.id   c3e294d1155d5744332497fa637ed812
#
_cell.length_a   1.000
_cell.length_b   1.000
_cell.length_c   1.000
_cell.angle_alpha   90.00
_cell.angle_beta   90.00
_cell.angle_gamma   90.00
#
_symmetry.space_group_name_H-M   'P 1'
#
loop_
_entity.id
_entity.type
_entity.pdbx_description
1 polymer ?
#
loop_
_entity_poly.entity_id
_entity_poly.type
_entity_poly.pdbx_seq_one_letter_code
_entity_poly.pdbx_strand_id
1 'polypeptide(L)'
;GGTHVADIIGQLFTKPVADLISMHRKAVTDYLEYRREIEGIAAEYAARRATPEDLALLDRIMARMDEAHRTGDFDDEAEIDVEFHQAICECAHNILLLHTLRSCYRLLSEGVFQNRLLVFTVPGAREALLAQHKAIHAAVKAGDPAGARQAAMDHMIYVERSMAEAERSGDWQRVSRLRLRQRSEAGDTEPARRRS
;
A
#
# COMPACT_ATOMS: atom_id res chain seq x y z
N GLY A 1 -7.03 -5.17 40.28
CA GLY A 1 -5.93 -4.79 39.41
C GLY A 1 -5.95 -5.64 38.17
N GLY A 2 -6.53 -5.16 37.06
CA GLY A 2 -6.46 -5.82 35.76
C GLY A 2 -5.06 -5.63 35.21
N THR A 3 -4.38 -6.73 34.87
CA THR A 3 -3.14 -6.69 34.10
C THR A 3 -3.52 -6.26 32.68
N HIS A 4 -3.39 -4.98 32.37
CA HIS A 4 -3.40 -4.57 30.97
C HIS A 4 -2.18 -5.24 30.32
N VAL A 5 -2.40 -6.18 29.41
CA VAL A 5 -1.39 -6.56 28.45
C VAL A 5 -1.11 -5.28 27.66
N ALA A 6 0.00 -4.64 27.99
CA ALA A 6 0.43 -3.45 27.26
C ALA A 6 0.43 -3.80 25.77
N ASP A 7 0.01 -2.88 24.97
CA ASP A 7 -0.05 -3.00 23.49
C ASP A 7 1.41 -3.03 22.94
N ILE A 8 2.10 -4.13 23.27
CA ILE A 8 3.47 -4.41 22.79
C ILE A 8 3.43 -4.79 21.31
N ILE A 9 2.22 -5.17 20.84
CA ILE A 9 1.98 -5.60 19.48
C ILE A 9 2.02 -4.39 18.55
N GLY A 10 3.00 -4.36 17.66
CA GLY A 10 3.09 -3.35 16.60
C GLY A 10 4.03 -2.18 16.85
N GLN A 11 4.96 -2.25 17.81
CA GLN A 11 5.96 -1.19 18.08
C GLN A 11 7.39 -1.55 17.66
N LEU A 12 7.57 -2.33 16.58
CA LEU A 12 8.91 -2.64 16.07
C LEU A 12 9.63 -1.41 15.49
N PHE A 13 8.87 -0.48 14.92
CA PHE A 13 9.42 0.75 14.38
C PHE A 13 9.14 1.90 15.35
N THR A 14 10.21 2.44 15.92
CA THR A 14 10.14 3.64 16.75
C THR A 14 9.93 4.88 15.90
N LYS A 15 9.44 5.97 16.50
CA LYS A 15 9.27 7.26 15.80
C LYS A 15 10.53 7.69 15.00
N PRO A 16 11.78 7.60 15.52
CA PRO A 16 12.97 7.92 14.74
C PRO A 16 13.13 7.09 13.46
N VAL A 17 12.74 5.81 13.47
CA VAL A 17 12.80 4.97 12.27
C VAL A 17 11.69 5.36 11.27
N ALA A 18 10.49 5.67 11.76
CA ALA A 18 9.41 6.19 10.92
C ALA A 18 9.80 7.51 10.25
N ASP A 19 10.38 8.43 11.01
CA ASP A 19 10.89 9.72 10.51
C ASP A 19 12.00 9.51 9.46
N LEU A 20 12.94 8.58 9.70
CA LEU A 20 13.97 8.21 8.73
C LEU A 20 13.38 7.71 7.41
N ILE A 21 12.42 6.80 7.47
CA ILE A 21 11.75 6.26 6.27
C ILE A 21 11.05 7.37 5.51
N SER A 22 10.33 8.29 6.19
CA SER A 22 9.60 9.39 5.56
C SER A 22 10.50 10.42 4.88
N MET A 23 11.73 10.61 5.39
CA MET A 23 12.67 11.63 4.92
C MET A 23 13.58 11.16 3.78
N HIS A 24 13.77 9.87 3.60
CA HIS A 24 14.74 9.32 2.67
C HIS A 24 14.11 8.37 1.65
N ARG A 25 14.17 8.74 0.37
CA ARG A 25 13.66 7.93 -0.75
C ARG A 25 14.17 6.49 -0.76
N LYS A 26 15.46 6.32 -0.44
CA LYS A 26 16.06 4.98 -0.34
C LYS A 26 15.41 4.15 0.76
N ALA A 27 15.12 4.73 1.91
CA ALA A 27 14.47 4.02 3.01
C ALA A 27 13.03 3.58 2.67
N VAL A 28 12.31 4.36 1.84
CA VAL A 28 11.01 3.93 1.29
C VAL A 28 11.16 2.69 0.41
N THR A 29 12.15 2.68 -0.49
CA THR A 29 12.42 1.52 -1.35
C THR A 29 12.81 0.30 -0.52
N ASP A 30 13.73 0.45 0.45
CA ASP A 30 14.17 -0.63 1.34
C ASP A 30 12.98 -1.19 2.16
N TYR A 31 12.06 -0.31 2.59
CA TYR A 31 10.84 -0.71 3.29
C TYR A 31 9.89 -1.52 2.38
N LEU A 32 9.68 -1.11 1.15
CA LEU A 32 8.83 -1.85 0.20
C LEU A 32 9.44 -3.21 -0.17
N GLU A 33 10.77 -3.26 -0.35
CA GLU A 33 11.49 -4.51 -0.56
C GLU A 33 11.34 -5.46 0.64
N TYR A 34 11.51 -4.95 1.85
CA TYR A 34 11.29 -5.72 3.07
C TYR A 34 9.85 -6.24 3.18
N ARG A 35 8.85 -5.38 2.93
CA ARG A 35 7.44 -5.78 2.93
C ARG A 35 7.17 -6.90 1.92
N ARG A 36 7.70 -6.80 0.71
CA ARG A 36 7.54 -7.81 -0.33
C ARG A 36 7.91 -9.21 0.18
N GLU A 37 9.07 -9.32 0.84
CA GLU A 37 9.53 -10.60 1.33
C GLU A 37 8.67 -11.13 2.48
N ILE A 38 8.36 -10.30 3.46
CA ILE A 38 7.60 -10.76 4.63
C ILE A 38 6.11 -11.02 4.31
N GLU A 39 5.50 -10.30 3.40
CA GLU A 39 4.14 -10.57 2.92
C GLU A 39 4.08 -11.84 2.07
N GLY A 40 5.09 -12.08 1.26
CA GLY A 40 5.24 -13.37 0.57
C GLY A 40 5.32 -14.55 1.53
N ILE A 41 6.10 -14.44 2.62
CA ILE A 41 6.19 -15.46 3.67
C ILE A 41 4.83 -15.61 4.39
N ALA A 42 4.13 -14.51 4.67
CA ALA A 42 2.83 -14.55 5.32
C ALA A 42 1.79 -15.28 4.47
N ALA A 43 1.71 -14.98 3.18
CA ALA A 43 0.81 -15.65 2.24
C ALA A 43 1.13 -17.14 2.07
N GLU A 44 2.43 -17.51 1.99
CA GLU A 44 2.86 -18.89 1.98
C GLU A 44 2.40 -19.67 3.22
N TYR A 45 2.56 -19.08 4.40
CA TYR A 45 2.14 -19.70 5.65
C TYR A 45 0.63 -19.73 5.78
N ALA A 46 -0.08 -18.70 5.34
CA ALA A 46 -1.53 -18.67 5.30
C ALA A 46 -2.08 -19.82 4.46
N ALA A 47 -1.54 -20.07 3.28
CA ALA A 47 -1.95 -21.18 2.42
C ALA A 47 -1.75 -22.58 3.07
N ARG A 48 -0.79 -22.69 3.99
CA ARG A 48 -0.51 -23.96 4.72
C ARG A 48 -1.33 -24.13 5.98
N ARG A 49 -1.83 -23.04 6.60
CA ARG A 49 -2.27 -23.05 8.01
C ARG A 49 -3.66 -22.47 8.22
N ALA A 50 -4.22 -21.76 7.21
CA ALA A 50 -5.53 -21.15 7.35
C ALA A 50 -6.59 -22.19 7.72
N THR A 51 -7.36 -21.86 8.75
CA THR A 51 -8.52 -22.66 9.16
C THR A 51 -9.74 -22.36 8.28
N PRO A 52 -10.79 -23.19 8.30
CA PRO A 52 -12.04 -22.84 7.62
C PRO A 52 -12.64 -21.50 8.05
N GLU A 53 -12.48 -21.12 9.31
CA GLU A 53 -12.94 -19.84 9.87
C GLU A 53 -12.13 -18.67 9.31
N ASP A 54 -10.81 -18.84 9.18
CA ASP A 54 -9.92 -17.84 8.55
C ASP A 54 -10.33 -17.61 7.08
N LEU A 55 -10.55 -18.69 6.34
CA LEU A 55 -10.98 -18.62 4.94
C LEU A 55 -12.35 -17.95 4.81
N ALA A 56 -13.29 -18.22 5.72
CA ALA A 56 -14.60 -17.57 5.75
C ALA A 56 -14.49 -16.06 6.05
N LEU A 57 -13.51 -15.66 6.86
CA LEU A 57 -13.21 -14.25 7.10
C LEU A 57 -12.64 -13.58 5.84
N LEU A 58 -11.66 -14.21 5.20
CA LEU A 58 -11.07 -13.72 3.95
C LEU A 58 -12.11 -13.59 2.83
N ASP A 59 -13.04 -14.56 2.71
CA ASP A 59 -14.15 -14.48 1.74
C ASP A 59 -15.01 -13.23 1.98
N ARG A 60 -15.31 -12.90 3.24
CA ARG A 60 -16.07 -11.68 3.59
C ARG A 60 -15.32 -10.39 3.30
N ILE A 61 -14.02 -10.36 3.57
CA ILE A 61 -13.18 -9.19 3.26
C ILE A 61 -13.12 -8.97 1.74
N MET A 62 -12.94 -10.05 0.96
CA MET A 62 -12.94 -9.97 -0.50
C MET A 62 -14.28 -9.48 -1.06
N ALA A 63 -15.41 -9.92 -0.50
CA ALA A 63 -16.73 -9.45 -0.93
C ALA A 63 -16.92 -7.94 -0.66
N ARG A 64 -16.43 -7.43 0.47
CA ARG A 64 -16.43 -6.00 0.78
C ARG A 64 -15.50 -5.22 -0.16
N MET A 65 -14.33 -5.77 -0.49
CA MET A 65 -13.41 -5.16 -1.44
C MET A 65 -14.01 -5.04 -2.84
N ASP A 66 -14.72 -6.06 -3.30
CA ASP A 66 -15.47 -6.01 -4.58
C ASP A 66 -16.56 -4.94 -4.55
N GLU A 67 -17.26 -4.80 -3.44
CA GLU A 67 -18.31 -3.78 -3.30
C GLU A 67 -17.75 -2.36 -3.25
N ALA A 68 -16.71 -2.11 -2.47
CA ALA A 68 -16.03 -0.81 -2.41
C ALA A 68 -15.46 -0.41 -3.78
N HIS A 69 -14.89 -1.37 -4.51
CA HIS A 69 -14.43 -1.14 -5.88
C HIS A 69 -15.57 -0.76 -6.82
N ARG A 70 -16.71 -1.44 -6.72
CA ARG A 70 -17.89 -1.18 -7.55
C ARG A 70 -18.53 0.19 -7.28
N THR A 71 -18.56 0.62 -6.02
CA THR A 71 -19.11 1.91 -5.60
C THR A 71 -18.16 3.08 -5.84
N GLY A 72 -16.87 2.80 -5.96
CA GLY A 72 -15.83 3.82 -6.16
C GLY A 72 -15.49 4.58 -4.88
N ASP A 73 -15.70 3.99 -3.71
CA ASP A 73 -15.30 4.55 -2.42
C ASP A 73 -13.82 4.26 -2.17
N PHE A 74 -12.96 5.24 -2.46
CA PHE A 74 -11.51 5.10 -2.35
C PHE A 74 -11.02 4.97 -0.91
N ASP A 75 -11.69 5.60 0.04
CA ASP A 75 -11.31 5.55 1.44
C ASP A 75 -11.61 4.16 2.00
N ASP A 76 -12.80 3.62 1.70
CA ASP A 76 -13.19 2.27 2.09
C ASP A 76 -12.30 1.20 1.40
N GLU A 77 -11.99 1.36 0.10
CA GLU A 77 -11.02 0.48 -0.58
C GLU A 77 -9.66 0.46 0.14
N ALA A 78 -9.16 1.61 0.56
CA ALA A 78 -7.87 1.69 1.25
C ALA A 78 -7.90 1.04 2.64
N GLU A 79 -9.00 1.17 3.38
CA GLU A 79 -9.17 0.53 4.67
C GLU A 79 -9.28 -0.99 4.54
N ILE A 80 -10.09 -1.47 3.60
CA ILE A 80 -10.28 -2.92 3.36
C ILE A 80 -8.98 -3.57 2.86
N ASP A 81 -8.17 -2.86 2.06
CA ASP A 81 -6.88 -3.35 1.62
C ASP A 81 -5.92 -3.62 2.81
N VAL A 82 -5.86 -2.71 3.80
CA VAL A 82 -5.10 -2.96 5.04
C VAL A 82 -5.65 -4.17 5.81
N GLU A 83 -6.98 -4.23 5.94
CA GLU A 83 -7.66 -5.33 6.63
C GLU A 83 -7.37 -6.67 5.94
N PHE A 84 -7.39 -6.73 4.62
CA PHE A 84 -7.06 -7.93 3.85
C PHE A 84 -5.65 -8.45 4.14
N HIS A 85 -4.64 -7.59 4.04
CA HIS A 85 -3.27 -7.98 4.30
C HIS A 85 -3.03 -8.38 5.76
N GLN A 86 -3.69 -7.73 6.71
CA GLN A 86 -3.65 -8.13 8.11
C GLN A 86 -4.29 -9.50 8.32
N ALA A 87 -5.43 -9.78 7.68
CA ALA A 87 -6.08 -11.09 7.75
C ALA A 87 -5.23 -12.21 7.14
N ILE A 88 -4.57 -11.99 5.99
CA ILE A 88 -3.58 -12.94 5.44
C ILE A 88 -2.49 -13.24 6.48
N CYS A 89 -2.01 -12.21 7.17
CA CYS A 89 -0.98 -12.38 8.18
C CYS A 89 -1.49 -13.15 9.42
N GLU A 90 -2.73 -12.95 9.82
CA GLU A 90 -3.38 -13.71 10.90
C GLU A 90 -3.53 -15.19 10.51
N CYS A 91 -3.95 -15.48 9.28
CA CYS A 91 -4.01 -16.84 8.72
C CYS A 91 -2.66 -17.56 8.69
N ALA A 92 -1.53 -16.84 8.74
CA ALA A 92 -0.20 -17.42 8.83
C ALA A 92 0.06 -18.12 10.18
N HIS A 93 -0.74 -17.82 11.22
CA HIS A 93 -0.59 -18.35 12.58
C HIS A 93 0.85 -18.28 13.11
N ASN A 94 1.51 -17.14 12.85
CA ASN A 94 2.85 -16.83 13.33
C ASN A 94 2.84 -15.45 14.01
N ILE A 95 2.90 -15.46 15.33
CA ILE A 95 2.78 -14.24 16.15
C ILE A 95 3.87 -13.21 15.85
N LEU A 96 5.11 -13.62 15.58
CA LEU A 96 6.21 -12.71 15.28
C LEU A 96 6.04 -12.06 13.91
N LEU A 97 5.60 -12.82 12.91
CA LEU A 97 5.30 -12.32 11.57
C LEU A 97 4.13 -11.32 11.62
N LEU A 98 3.08 -11.63 12.38
CA LEU A 98 1.94 -10.75 12.59
C LEU A 98 2.36 -9.42 13.24
N HIS A 99 3.20 -9.46 14.28
CA HIS A 99 3.75 -8.28 14.93
C HIS A 99 4.56 -7.40 13.98
N THR A 100 5.41 -8.03 13.19
CA THR A 100 6.26 -7.36 12.20
C THR A 100 5.40 -6.64 11.16
N LEU A 101 4.44 -7.34 10.57
CA LEU A 101 3.56 -6.78 9.53
C LEU A 101 2.62 -5.69 10.07
N ARG A 102 2.04 -5.88 11.26
CA ARG A 102 1.25 -4.83 11.92
C ARG A 102 2.07 -3.56 12.14
N SER A 103 3.34 -3.69 12.51
CA SER A 103 4.25 -2.52 12.62
C SER A 103 4.48 -1.84 11.27
N CYS A 104 4.63 -2.60 10.19
CA CYS A 104 4.74 -2.04 8.85
C CYS A 104 3.46 -1.29 8.45
N TYR A 105 2.28 -1.88 8.68
CA TYR A 105 1.01 -1.23 8.32
C TYR A 105 0.74 0.03 9.14
N ARG A 106 1.18 0.07 10.41
CA ARG A 106 1.07 1.29 11.21
C ARG A 106 1.87 2.44 10.61
N LEU A 107 3.06 2.20 10.08
CA LEU A 107 3.82 3.23 9.35
C LEU A 107 3.05 3.80 8.16
N LEU A 108 2.24 2.98 7.48
CA LEU A 108 1.36 3.43 6.41
C LEU A 108 0.24 4.36 6.94
N SER A 109 -0.35 4.03 8.08
CA SER A 109 -1.46 4.82 8.66
C SER A 109 -0.98 6.11 9.34
N GLU A 110 0.25 6.16 9.86
CA GLU A 110 0.83 7.34 10.51
C GLU A 110 1.33 8.42 9.51
N GLY A 111 0.99 8.30 8.24
CA GLY A 111 1.29 9.32 7.24
C GLY A 111 2.70 9.27 6.65
N VAL A 112 3.51 8.28 7.03
CA VAL A 112 4.82 8.03 6.39
C VAL A 112 4.64 7.77 4.90
N PHE A 113 3.45 7.29 4.52
CA PHE A 113 3.06 7.03 3.14
C PHE A 113 1.72 7.71 2.79
N GLN A 114 1.67 9.05 2.88
CA GLN A 114 0.54 9.82 2.33
C GLN A 114 0.29 9.51 0.84
N ASN A 115 1.21 8.80 0.22
CA ASN A 115 1.21 8.48 -1.19
C ASN A 115 0.45 7.19 -1.55
N ARG A 116 -0.17 6.46 -0.59
CA ARG A 116 -0.91 5.24 -0.91
C ARG A 116 -2.10 5.53 -1.83
N LEU A 117 -2.85 6.58 -1.55
CA LEU A 117 -3.94 7.03 -2.42
C LEU A 117 -3.43 7.49 -3.80
N LEU A 118 -2.13 7.84 -3.91
CA LEU A 118 -1.55 8.18 -5.20
C LEU A 118 -1.49 6.99 -6.16
N VAL A 119 -1.38 5.76 -5.67
CA VAL A 119 -1.43 4.56 -6.53
C VAL A 119 -2.76 4.50 -7.27
N PHE A 120 -3.86 4.86 -6.64
CA PHE A 120 -5.18 4.91 -7.28
C PHE A 120 -5.31 5.99 -8.35
N THR A 121 -4.39 6.96 -8.42
CA THR A 121 -4.34 7.94 -9.51
C THR A 121 -3.69 7.42 -10.80
N VAL A 122 -3.02 6.27 -10.73
CA VAL A 122 -2.44 5.61 -11.91
C VAL A 122 -3.57 4.91 -12.68
N PRO A 123 -3.73 5.19 -13.98
CA PRO A 123 -4.80 4.57 -14.76
C PRO A 123 -4.75 3.04 -14.73
N GLY A 124 -5.87 2.41 -14.41
CA GLY A 124 -6.00 0.95 -14.33
C GLY A 124 -5.42 0.31 -13.07
N ALA A 125 -4.87 1.10 -12.13
CA ALA A 125 -4.26 0.55 -10.93
C ALA A 125 -5.28 -0.10 -9.99
N ARG A 126 -6.47 0.48 -9.86
CA ARG A 126 -7.53 -0.06 -8.99
C ARG A 126 -7.95 -1.47 -9.42
N GLU A 127 -8.21 -1.64 -10.71
CA GLU A 127 -8.58 -2.92 -11.31
C GLU A 127 -7.46 -3.95 -11.15
N ALA A 128 -6.22 -3.52 -11.38
CA ALA A 128 -5.06 -4.40 -11.24
C ALA A 128 -4.85 -4.84 -9.79
N LEU A 129 -4.95 -3.93 -8.81
CA LEU A 129 -4.82 -4.25 -7.40
C LEU A 129 -5.89 -5.22 -6.94
N LEU A 130 -7.16 -4.99 -7.30
CA LEU A 130 -8.25 -5.91 -6.98
C LEU A 130 -8.01 -7.30 -7.57
N ALA A 131 -7.56 -7.38 -8.82
CA ALA A 131 -7.25 -8.66 -9.46
C ALA A 131 -6.11 -9.40 -8.74
N GLN A 132 -5.10 -8.68 -8.26
CA GLN A 132 -3.98 -9.25 -7.51
C GLN A 132 -4.42 -9.73 -6.12
N HIS A 133 -5.24 -8.99 -5.39
CA HIS A 133 -5.81 -9.45 -4.12
C HIS A 133 -6.64 -10.73 -4.31
N LYS A 134 -7.43 -10.81 -5.37
CA LYS A 134 -8.16 -12.04 -5.74
C LYS A 134 -7.21 -13.21 -6.02
N ALA A 135 -6.08 -12.97 -6.67
CA ALA A 135 -5.08 -14.01 -6.92
C ALA A 135 -4.45 -14.52 -5.63
N ILE A 136 -4.08 -13.63 -4.70
CA ILE A 136 -3.57 -14.01 -3.38
C ILE A 136 -4.61 -14.84 -2.62
N HIS A 137 -5.84 -14.33 -2.53
CA HIS A 137 -6.95 -15.01 -1.85
C HIS A 137 -7.20 -16.41 -2.44
N ALA A 138 -7.27 -16.52 -3.77
CA ALA A 138 -7.50 -17.79 -4.44
C ALA A 138 -6.40 -18.82 -4.16
N ALA A 139 -5.13 -18.40 -4.17
CA ALA A 139 -3.99 -19.26 -3.87
C ALA A 139 -3.99 -19.74 -2.39
N VAL A 140 -4.29 -18.83 -1.45
CA VAL A 140 -4.44 -19.18 -0.04
C VAL A 140 -5.59 -20.17 0.16
N LYS A 141 -6.74 -19.91 -0.44
CA LYS A 141 -7.93 -20.77 -0.36
C LYS A 141 -7.73 -22.14 -0.99
N ALA A 142 -6.92 -22.22 -2.05
CA ALA A 142 -6.54 -23.47 -2.69
C ALA A 142 -5.50 -24.28 -1.90
N GLY A 143 -4.91 -23.70 -0.84
CA GLY A 143 -3.81 -24.33 -0.13
C GLY A 143 -2.56 -24.47 -1.00
N ASP A 144 -2.29 -23.48 -1.87
CA ASP A 144 -1.09 -23.42 -2.72
C ASP A 144 -0.05 -22.44 -2.12
N PRO A 145 0.93 -22.92 -1.35
CA PRO A 145 1.89 -22.05 -0.68
C PRO A 145 2.81 -21.30 -1.65
N ALA A 146 3.23 -21.97 -2.73
CA ALA A 146 4.13 -21.37 -3.71
C ALA A 146 3.41 -20.30 -4.54
N GLY A 147 2.19 -20.57 -4.99
CA GLY A 147 1.34 -19.63 -5.70
C GLY A 147 0.95 -18.44 -4.83
N ALA A 148 0.61 -18.65 -3.55
CA ALA A 148 0.28 -17.58 -2.62
C ALA A 148 1.48 -16.64 -2.37
N ARG A 149 2.68 -17.19 -2.16
CA ARG A 149 3.91 -16.42 -2.04
C ARG A 149 4.15 -15.57 -3.28
N GLN A 150 4.12 -16.20 -4.46
CA GLN A 150 4.38 -15.50 -5.71
C GLN A 150 3.35 -14.39 -5.96
N ALA A 151 2.06 -14.66 -5.77
CA ALA A 151 1.00 -13.66 -5.95
C ALA A 151 1.18 -12.46 -5.01
N ALA A 152 1.55 -12.68 -3.74
CA ALA A 152 1.82 -11.60 -2.80
C ALA A 152 3.05 -10.78 -3.19
N MET A 153 4.13 -11.43 -3.64
CA MET A 153 5.33 -10.74 -4.11
C MET A 153 5.05 -9.93 -5.38
N ASP A 154 4.32 -10.47 -6.34
CA ASP A 154 3.95 -9.78 -7.57
C ASP A 154 3.07 -8.55 -7.28
N HIS A 155 2.14 -8.67 -6.32
CA HIS A 155 1.36 -7.56 -5.83
C HIS A 155 2.25 -6.44 -5.27
N MET A 156 3.21 -6.76 -4.41
CA MET A 156 4.12 -5.75 -3.84
C MET A 156 5.02 -5.10 -4.88
N ILE A 157 5.49 -5.86 -5.87
CA ILE A 157 6.26 -5.31 -7.02
C ILE A 157 5.40 -4.32 -7.82
N TYR A 158 4.12 -4.66 -8.02
CA TYR A 158 3.19 -3.76 -8.71
C TYR A 158 2.95 -2.47 -7.91
N VAL A 159 2.74 -2.57 -6.60
CA VAL A 159 2.57 -1.40 -5.71
C VAL A 159 3.81 -0.49 -5.78
N GLU A 160 5.01 -1.05 -5.68
CA GLU A 160 6.27 -0.30 -5.77
C GLU A 160 6.38 0.46 -7.11
N ARG A 161 6.11 -0.22 -8.23
CA ARG A 161 6.14 0.40 -9.56
C ARG A 161 5.11 1.50 -9.72
N SER A 162 3.89 1.27 -9.25
CA SER A 162 2.79 2.25 -9.34
C SER A 162 3.06 3.48 -8.47
N MET A 163 3.65 3.30 -7.28
CA MET A 163 4.08 4.43 -6.44
C MET A 163 5.16 5.27 -7.16
N ALA A 164 6.17 4.63 -7.73
CA ALA A 164 7.22 5.33 -8.48
C ALA A 164 6.67 6.06 -9.73
N GLU A 165 5.65 5.53 -10.38
CA GLU A 165 4.98 6.17 -11.51
C GLU A 165 4.16 7.38 -11.06
N ALA A 166 3.38 7.25 -10.00
CA ALA A 166 2.59 8.33 -9.43
C ALA A 166 3.48 9.51 -8.99
N GLU A 167 4.62 9.24 -8.36
CA GLU A 167 5.60 10.25 -7.97
C GLU A 167 6.15 11.00 -9.19
N ARG A 168 6.57 10.27 -10.23
CA ARG A 168 7.10 10.87 -11.48
C ARG A 168 6.04 11.78 -12.13
N SER A 169 4.81 11.32 -12.22
CA SER A 169 3.70 12.09 -12.78
C SER A 169 3.42 13.36 -11.98
N GLY A 170 3.45 13.28 -10.66
CA GLY A 170 3.32 14.42 -9.76
C GLY A 170 4.44 15.45 -9.94
N ASP A 171 5.68 15.00 -10.06
CA ASP A 171 6.83 15.87 -10.33
C ASP A 171 6.72 16.57 -11.68
N TRP A 172 6.31 15.87 -12.73
CA TRP A 172 6.10 16.48 -14.05
C TRP A 172 5.00 17.53 -14.05
N GLN A 173 3.88 17.26 -13.38
CA GLN A 173 2.80 18.23 -13.24
C GLN A 173 3.25 19.48 -12.46
N ARG A 174 4.05 19.30 -11.40
CA ARG A 174 4.63 20.41 -10.63
C ARG A 174 5.54 21.27 -11.50
N VAL A 175 6.47 20.65 -12.23
CA VAL A 175 7.39 21.36 -13.15
C VAL A 175 6.62 22.10 -14.25
N SER A 176 5.61 21.45 -14.83
CA SER A 176 4.77 22.06 -15.88
C SER A 176 4.01 23.28 -15.35
N ARG A 177 3.45 23.20 -14.14
CA ARG A 177 2.80 24.35 -13.48
C ARG A 177 3.76 25.51 -13.22
N LEU A 178 4.99 25.22 -12.78
CA LEU A 178 6.01 26.25 -12.56
C LEU A 178 6.39 26.94 -13.88
N ARG A 179 6.60 26.17 -14.95
CA ARG A 179 6.88 26.72 -16.29
C ARG A 179 5.73 27.61 -16.82
N LEU A 180 4.49 27.18 -16.60
CA LEU A 180 3.33 27.96 -17.01
C LEU A 180 3.29 29.31 -16.27
N ARG A 181 3.48 29.32 -14.95
CA ARG A 181 3.53 30.55 -14.14
C ARG A 181 4.63 31.50 -14.64
N GLN A 182 5.86 31.00 -14.81
CA GLN A 182 6.98 31.82 -15.29
C GLN A 182 6.70 32.46 -16.66
N ARG A 183 6.06 31.74 -17.58
CA ARG A 183 5.72 32.29 -18.90
C ARG A 183 4.59 33.31 -18.84
N SER A 184 3.61 33.10 -17.94
CA SER A 184 2.53 34.09 -17.72
C SER A 184 3.08 35.39 -17.14
N GLU A 185 3.97 35.29 -16.14
CA GLU A 185 4.63 36.45 -15.54
C GLU A 185 5.56 37.18 -16.51
N ALA A 186 6.25 36.46 -17.40
CA ALA A 186 7.10 37.05 -18.43
C ALA A 186 6.29 37.71 -19.55
N GLY A 187 5.08 37.22 -19.87
CA GLY A 187 4.18 37.81 -20.87
C GLY A 187 3.56 39.12 -20.43
N ASP A 188 3.33 39.28 -19.10
CA ASP A 188 2.79 40.53 -18.54
C ASP A 188 3.85 41.67 -18.42
N THR A 189 5.13 41.35 -18.64
CA THR A 189 6.25 42.32 -18.56
C THR A 189 6.68 42.88 -19.92
N GLU A 190 6.01 42.57 -21.04
CA GLU A 190 6.35 43.17 -22.32
C GLU A 190 5.84 44.61 -22.38
N PRO A 191 6.72 45.64 -22.39
CA PRO A 191 6.30 47.03 -22.40
C PRO A 191 5.61 47.35 -23.73
N ALA A 192 4.43 47.95 -23.64
CA ALA A 192 3.71 48.49 -24.78
C ALA A 192 4.68 49.30 -25.67
N ARG A 193 5.07 48.72 -26.81
CA ARG A 193 5.82 49.42 -27.85
C ARG A 193 5.01 50.63 -28.27
N ARG A 194 5.51 51.82 -27.91
CA ARG A 194 5.00 53.10 -28.36
C ARG A 194 4.89 53.06 -29.87
N ARG A 195 3.68 53.17 -30.38
CA ARG A 195 3.43 53.59 -31.77
C ARG A 195 3.70 55.08 -31.83
N SER A 196 4.76 55.44 -32.51
CA SER A 196 5.01 56.81 -33.04
C SER A 196 4.46 56.86 -34.43
#